data_c6f255dc4e59d17e4845813a28380320
#
_entry.id   c6f255dc4e59d17e4845813a28380320
#
_cell.length_a   1.000
_cell.length_b   1.000
_cell.length_c   1.000
_cell.angle_alpha   90.00
_cell.angle_beta   90.00
_cell.angle_gamma   90.00
#
_symmetry.space_group_name_H-M   'P 1'
#
loop_
_entity.id
_entity.type
_entity.pdbx_description
1 polymer ?
#
loop_
_entity_poly.entity_id
_entity_poly.type
_entity_poly.pdbx_seq_one_letter_code
_entity_poly.pdbx_strand_id
1 'polypeptide(L)'
;MLTASLLIFSLILEYIYEPISDKGINSIIQKSFESFKGILEDIITKTLILFLFPVALYILINLLISIVGFVVHPFFSFLINLLILFHCLKPNQFRACIDKLEDKEALETHKNNKNFTRMMKSSKLIYEEILSQIFYNSTRIIYTVTFFFLMLGPAGALSYLIVDSYINESTFKIDTKSKKILKNILGVIEFIPIQLTVLSFALVSDFEICVKSYKSTKNEEGLYNYNRTLITNVGNNLVDQSIENLSQENELDVYKNILSRSFLAWLSVIVLFIFGGFFI
;
A
#
# COMPACT_ATOMS: atom_id res chain seq x y z
N MET A 1 -1.59 -18.69 14.47
CA MET A 1 -1.78 -17.76 15.61
C MET A 1 -0.72 -16.67 15.68
N LEU A 2 0.55 -16.96 15.52
CA LEU A 2 1.66 -15.96 15.64
C LEU A 2 1.56 -14.81 14.64
N THR A 3 1.19 -15.07 13.38
CA THR A 3 1.07 -14.04 12.32
C THR A 3 -0.02 -13.02 12.59
N ALA A 4 -1.15 -13.45 13.13
CA ALA A 4 -2.26 -12.58 13.45
C ALA A 4 -1.98 -11.68 14.66
N SER A 5 -1.37 -12.24 15.70
CA SER A 5 -0.96 -11.44 16.86
C SER A 5 0.09 -10.40 16.48
N LEU A 6 1.01 -10.74 15.56
CA LEU A 6 1.98 -9.80 14.98
C LEU A 6 1.29 -8.65 14.24
N LEU A 7 0.28 -8.95 13.43
CA LEU A 7 -0.46 -7.93 12.67
C LEU A 7 -1.22 -7.00 13.61
N ILE A 8 -1.97 -7.54 14.56
CA ILE A 8 -2.71 -6.74 15.54
C ILE A 8 -1.75 -5.87 16.36
N PHE A 9 -0.63 -6.45 16.81
CA PHE A 9 0.36 -5.73 17.62
C PHE A 9 1.08 -4.63 16.82
N SER A 10 1.37 -4.86 15.53
CA SER A 10 1.97 -3.85 14.67
C SER A 10 1.02 -2.68 14.41
N LEU A 11 -0.29 -2.94 14.22
CA LEU A 11 -1.29 -1.91 14.04
C LEU A 11 -1.52 -1.09 15.31
N ILE A 12 -1.48 -1.73 16.49
CA ILE A 12 -1.55 -1.03 17.78
C ILE A 12 -0.30 -0.17 17.99
N LEU A 13 0.89 -0.69 17.69
CA LEU A 13 2.13 0.08 17.77
C LEU A 13 2.12 1.27 16.80
N GLU A 14 1.60 1.09 15.59
CA GLU A 14 1.44 2.15 14.62
C GLU A 14 0.52 3.27 15.14
N TYR A 15 -0.55 2.91 15.80
CA TYR A 15 -1.48 3.88 16.40
C TYR A 15 -0.85 4.66 17.56
N ILE A 16 0.02 4.02 18.36
CA ILE A 16 0.61 4.61 19.59
C ILE A 16 1.90 5.38 19.30
N TYR A 17 2.73 4.90 18.38
CA TYR A 17 4.05 5.48 18.10
C TYR A 17 4.04 6.29 16.80
N GLU A 18 4.48 7.55 16.90
CA GLU A 18 4.86 8.31 15.71
C GLU A 18 6.07 7.62 15.05
N PRO A 19 6.00 7.32 13.76
CA PRO A 19 6.98 6.48 13.12
C PRO A 19 8.35 7.13 12.98
N ILE A 20 9.37 6.35 13.26
CA ILE A 20 10.77 6.66 13.00
C ILE A 20 10.96 6.91 11.50
N SER A 21 11.65 7.99 11.15
CA SER A 21 11.86 8.46 9.78
C SER A 21 12.26 7.33 8.80
N ASP A 22 11.46 7.15 7.75
CA ASP A 22 11.63 6.15 6.66
C ASP A 22 12.97 6.24 5.90
N LYS A 23 13.72 7.34 6.07
CA LYS A 23 14.93 7.62 5.29
C LYS A 23 16.07 6.62 5.49
N GLY A 24 16.18 6.02 6.68
CA GLY A 24 17.28 5.13 7.01
C GLY A 24 17.23 3.78 6.30
N ILE A 25 16.09 3.11 6.33
CA ILE A 25 15.94 1.74 5.81
C ILE A 25 15.84 1.71 4.28
N ASN A 26 15.15 2.67 3.68
CA ASN A 26 15.12 2.79 2.22
C ASN A 26 16.53 3.00 1.65
N SER A 27 17.40 3.75 2.34
CA SER A 27 18.80 3.91 1.93
C SER A 27 19.62 2.61 2.08
N ILE A 28 19.34 1.79 3.09
CA ILE A 28 19.99 0.49 3.30
C ILE A 28 19.57 -0.49 2.20
N ILE A 29 18.25 -0.56 1.90
CA ILE A 29 17.72 -1.42 0.84
C ILE A 29 18.30 -0.99 -0.52
N GLN A 30 18.39 0.30 -0.80
CA GLN A 30 19.00 0.81 -2.03
C GLN A 30 20.47 0.44 -2.14
N LYS A 31 21.27 0.65 -1.09
CA LYS A 31 22.69 0.26 -1.08
C LYS A 31 22.86 -1.24 -1.26
N SER A 32 22.03 -2.05 -0.60
CA SER A 32 22.04 -3.51 -0.76
C SER A 32 21.69 -3.91 -2.20
N PHE A 33 20.72 -3.26 -2.82
CA PHE A 33 20.38 -3.48 -4.23
C PHE A 33 21.51 -3.09 -5.18
N GLU A 34 22.16 -1.95 -4.98
CA GLU A 34 23.31 -1.50 -5.80
C GLU A 34 24.49 -2.46 -5.68
N SER A 35 24.78 -2.94 -4.46
CA SER A 35 25.83 -3.96 -4.25
C SER A 35 25.48 -5.29 -4.92
N PHE A 36 24.25 -5.76 -4.78
CA PHE A 36 23.75 -6.98 -5.42
C PHE A 36 23.79 -6.86 -6.96
N LYS A 37 23.38 -5.71 -7.48
CA LYS A 37 23.45 -5.38 -8.90
C LYS A 37 24.89 -5.40 -9.41
N GLY A 38 25.84 -4.77 -8.69
CA GLY A 38 27.24 -4.73 -9.07
C GLY A 38 27.89 -6.11 -9.17
N ILE A 39 27.48 -7.08 -8.35
CA ILE A 39 27.98 -8.46 -8.39
C ILE A 39 27.46 -9.23 -9.61
N LEU A 40 26.23 -8.97 -10.05
CA LEU A 40 25.53 -9.77 -11.06
C LEU A 40 25.43 -9.09 -12.44
N GLU A 41 25.78 -7.81 -12.57
CA GLU A 41 25.58 -7.03 -13.80
C GLU A 41 26.37 -7.60 -14.99
N ASP A 42 27.50 -8.25 -14.73
CA ASP A 42 28.33 -8.88 -15.76
C ASP A 42 27.84 -10.29 -16.17
N ILE A 43 27.00 -10.92 -15.33
CA ILE A 43 26.58 -12.31 -15.52
C ILE A 43 25.14 -12.41 -16.01
N ILE A 44 24.29 -11.50 -15.58
CA ILE A 44 22.81 -11.59 -15.76
C ILE A 44 22.26 -10.28 -16.31
N THR A 45 21.19 -10.37 -17.10
CA THR A 45 20.50 -9.17 -17.64
C THR A 45 19.92 -8.32 -16.50
N LYS A 46 19.98 -6.98 -16.66
CA LYS A 46 19.48 -6.00 -15.68
C LYS A 46 18.04 -6.28 -15.22
N THR A 47 17.21 -6.77 -16.12
CA THR A 47 15.81 -7.12 -15.81
C THR A 47 15.70 -8.31 -14.85
N LEU A 48 16.53 -9.34 -15.04
CA LEU A 48 16.56 -10.51 -14.16
C LEU A 48 17.04 -10.17 -12.75
N ILE A 49 17.98 -9.26 -12.61
CA ILE A 49 18.48 -8.78 -11.30
C ILE A 49 17.34 -8.16 -10.48
N LEU A 50 16.41 -7.41 -11.12
CA LEU A 50 15.27 -6.81 -10.45
C LEU A 50 14.31 -7.84 -9.83
N PHE A 51 14.24 -9.05 -10.39
CA PHE A 51 13.44 -10.15 -9.82
C PHE A 51 14.22 -10.99 -8.82
N LEU A 52 15.48 -11.23 -9.09
CA LEU A 52 16.34 -12.03 -8.20
C LEU A 52 16.54 -11.34 -6.85
N PHE A 53 16.64 -10.03 -6.80
CA PHE A 53 16.87 -9.32 -5.56
C PHE A 53 15.73 -9.48 -4.52
N PRO A 54 14.42 -9.26 -4.82
CA PRO A 54 13.35 -9.51 -3.87
C PRO A 54 13.28 -10.99 -3.43
N VAL A 55 13.52 -11.93 -4.36
CA VAL A 55 13.52 -13.37 -4.06
C VAL A 55 14.71 -13.75 -3.15
N ALA A 56 15.90 -13.26 -3.46
CA ALA A 56 17.08 -13.49 -2.63
C ALA A 56 16.89 -12.92 -1.23
N LEU A 57 16.32 -11.72 -1.13
CA LEU A 57 16.02 -11.07 0.14
C LEU A 57 14.94 -11.85 0.93
N TYR A 58 13.93 -12.35 0.27
CA TYR A 58 12.90 -13.21 0.87
C TYR A 58 13.53 -14.46 1.52
N ILE A 59 14.38 -15.16 0.77
CA ILE A 59 15.07 -16.36 1.27
C ILE A 59 16.00 -16.02 2.44
N LEU A 60 16.78 -14.95 2.32
CA LEU A 60 17.73 -14.51 3.33
C LEU A 60 17.06 -14.13 4.64
N ILE A 61 15.95 -13.37 4.58
CA ILE A 61 15.19 -12.97 5.76
C ILE A 61 14.56 -14.16 6.45
N ASN A 62 13.92 -15.07 5.70
CA ASN A 62 13.33 -16.28 6.30
C ASN A 62 14.41 -17.17 6.95
N LEU A 63 15.56 -17.31 6.32
CA LEU A 63 16.70 -18.05 6.88
C LEU A 63 17.20 -17.39 8.16
N LEU A 64 17.35 -16.07 8.18
CA LEU A 64 17.76 -15.30 9.36
C LEU A 64 16.75 -15.46 10.51
N ILE A 65 15.47 -15.34 10.23
CA ILE A 65 14.39 -15.51 11.23
C ILE A 65 14.44 -16.94 11.79
N SER A 66 14.63 -17.95 10.95
CA SER A 66 14.73 -19.35 11.37
C SER A 66 15.94 -19.61 12.22
N ILE A 67 17.11 -19.08 11.85
CA ILE A 67 18.35 -19.22 12.64
C ILE A 67 18.19 -18.54 14.00
N VAL A 68 17.68 -17.31 14.05
CA VAL A 68 17.48 -16.59 15.30
C VAL A 68 16.48 -17.30 16.20
N GLY A 69 15.38 -17.81 15.63
CA GLY A 69 14.38 -18.58 16.37
C GLY A 69 14.92 -19.89 16.95
N PHE A 70 15.82 -20.57 16.23
CA PHE A 70 16.42 -21.83 16.66
C PHE A 70 17.60 -21.64 17.63
N VAL A 71 18.53 -20.71 17.32
CA VAL A 71 19.79 -20.55 18.05
C VAL A 71 19.64 -19.66 19.30
N VAL A 72 18.86 -18.58 19.19
CA VAL A 72 18.74 -17.60 20.29
C VAL A 72 17.49 -17.87 21.11
N HIS A 73 16.33 -17.53 20.61
CA HIS A 73 15.03 -17.78 21.22
C HIS A 73 13.90 -17.37 20.28
N PRO A 74 12.75 -18.08 20.24
CA PRO A 74 11.59 -17.72 19.41
C PRO A 74 11.06 -16.28 19.61
N PHE A 75 11.26 -15.71 20.80
CA PHE A 75 10.88 -14.32 21.09
C PHE A 75 11.60 -13.30 20.21
N PHE A 76 12.90 -13.50 19.94
CA PHE A 76 13.65 -12.59 19.06
C PHE A 76 13.21 -12.72 17.59
N SER A 77 12.84 -13.92 17.16
CA SER A 77 12.23 -14.13 15.86
C SER A 77 10.91 -13.35 15.74
N PHE A 78 10.07 -13.40 16.76
CA PHE A 78 8.84 -12.60 16.81
C PHE A 78 9.12 -11.10 16.72
N LEU A 79 10.12 -10.60 17.45
CA LEU A 79 10.49 -9.17 17.45
C LEU A 79 10.99 -8.71 16.06
N ILE A 80 11.81 -9.52 15.39
CA ILE A 80 12.28 -9.23 14.04
C ILE A 80 11.10 -9.17 13.05
N ASN A 81 10.19 -10.14 13.12
CA ASN A 81 8.98 -10.16 12.29
C ASN A 81 8.12 -8.91 12.49
N LEU A 82 7.96 -8.49 13.76
CA LEU A 82 7.21 -7.29 14.12
C LEU A 82 7.87 -6.03 13.56
N LEU A 83 9.18 -5.89 13.68
CA LEU A 83 9.91 -4.74 13.15
C LEU A 83 9.83 -4.65 11.63
N ILE A 84 9.94 -5.79 10.93
CA ILE A 84 9.80 -5.83 9.47
C ILE A 84 8.39 -5.39 9.06
N LEU A 85 7.36 -5.93 9.70
CA LEU A 85 5.98 -5.59 9.36
C LEU A 85 5.68 -4.11 9.65
N PHE A 86 6.08 -3.61 10.80
CA PHE A 86 5.93 -2.20 11.16
C PHE A 86 6.57 -1.27 10.14
N HIS A 87 7.74 -1.66 9.62
CA HIS A 87 8.39 -0.90 8.55
C HIS A 87 7.64 -1.01 7.21
N CYS A 88 7.06 -2.18 6.90
CA CYS A 88 6.36 -2.40 5.63
C CYS A 88 5.05 -1.62 5.52
N LEU A 89 4.33 -1.37 6.59
CA LEU A 89 3.06 -0.65 6.60
C LEU A 89 3.19 0.85 6.25
N LYS A 90 4.42 1.42 6.31
CA LYS A 90 4.73 2.82 5.92
C LYS A 90 3.64 3.84 6.30
N PRO A 91 3.21 3.90 7.56
CA PRO A 91 2.09 4.73 8.00
C PRO A 91 2.29 6.22 7.68
N ASN A 92 3.55 6.67 7.68
CA ASN A 92 3.92 8.06 7.41
C ASN A 92 3.56 8.54 6.02
N GLN A 93 3.63 7.69 5.00
CA GLN A 93 3.32 8.11 3.64
C GLN A 93 1.82 8.37 3.48
N PHE A 94 1.00 7.57 4.15
CA PHE A 94 -0.44 7.75 4.13
C PHE A 94 -0.86 8.98 4.97
N ARG A 95 -0.35 9.13 6.19
CA ARG A 95 -0.60 10.31 7.05
C ARG A 95 -0.10 11.59 6.37
N ALA A 96 1.11 11.62 5.85
CA ALA A 96 1.64 12.79 5.15
C ALA A 96 0.82 13.17 3.89
N CYS A 97 0.13 12.20 3.28
CA CYS A 97 -0.81 12.48 2.20
C CYS A 97 -2.07 13.16 2.73
N ILE A 98 -2.61 12.66 3.84
CA ILE A 98 -3.80 13.21 4.51
C ILE A 98 -3.50 14.59 5.10
N ASP A 99 -2.38 14.76 5.83
CA ASP A 99 -1.98 16.04 6.43
C ASP A 99 -1.82 17.14 5.36
N LYS A 100 -1.26 16.80 4.20
CA LYS A 100 -1.18 17.73 3.07
C LYS A 100 -2.56 18.10 2.50
N LEU A 101 -3.55 17.25 2.62
CA LEU A 101 -4.92 17.53 2.21
C LEU A 101 -5.63 18.42 3.24
N GLU A 102 -5.44 18.14 4.54
CA GLU A 102 -5.99 18.94 5.64
C GLU A 102 -5.40 20.37 5.66
N ASP A 103 -4.08 20.51 5.50
CA ASP A 103 -3.42 21.81 5.41
C ASP A 103 -3.96 22.68 4.25
N LYS A 104 -4.31 22.06 3.13
CA LYS A 104 -4.89 22.76 1.98
C LYS A 104 -6.34 23.15 2.18
N GLU A 105 -7.13 22.31 2.81
CA GLU A 105 -8.51 22.61 3.18
C GLU A 105 -8.57 23.81 4.14
N ALA A 106 -7.66 23.88 5.13
CA ALA A 106 -7.51 25.01 6.02
C ALA A 106 -7.10 26.31 5.28
N LEU A 107 -6.29 26.22 4.21
CA LEU A 107 -5.90 27.35 3.38
C LEU A 107 -7.04 27.87 2.49
N GLU A 108 -7.98 27.02 2.06
CA GLU A 108 -9.14 27.43 1.25
C GLU A 108 -10.17 28.24 2.05
N THR A 109 -10.23 28.06 3.37
CA THR A 109 -11.12 28.84 4.25
C THR A 109 -10.64 30.30 4.46
N HIS A 110 -9.40 30.62 4.16
CA HIS A 110 -8.81 31.99 4.31
C HIS A 110 -8.76 32.79 3.00
N LYS A 111 -9.85 32.85 2.25
CA LYS A 111 -10.00 33.61 0.99
C LYS A 111 -9.96 35.11 1.16
N ASN A 112 -8.80 35.78 0.94
CA ASN A 112 -8.82 37.25 0.65
C ASN A 112 -7.56 37.84 -0.06
N ASN A 113 -6.92 37.15 -1.04
CA ASN A 113 -5.81 37.82 -1.76
C ASN A 113 -5.73 37.47 -3.27
N LYS A 114 -5.67 38.46 -4.17
CA LYS A 114 -5.71 38.29 -5.65
C LYS A 114 -4.54 37.51 -6.27
N ASN A 115 -3.40 37.42 -5.63
CA ASN A 115 -2.28 36.55 -6.05
C ASN A 115 -2.50 35.07 -5.72
N PHE A 116 -3.46 34.82 -4.88
CA PHE A 116 -3.91 33.51 -4.40
C PHE A 116 -4.61 32.69 -5.50
N THR A 117 -5.34 33.33 -6.43
CA THR A 117 -6.17 32.66 -7.43
C THR A 117 -5.36 31.82 -8.43
N ARG A 118 -4.12 32.20 -8.73
CA ARG A 118 -3.23 31.45 -9.64
C ARG A 118 -2.56 30.27 -8.94
N MET A 119 -2.18 30.46 -7.69
CA MET A 119 -1.70 29.37 -6.80
C MET A 119 -2.83 28.39 -6.47
N MET A 120 -4.06 28.86 -6.24
CA MET A 120 -5.23 28.02 -5.97
C MET A 120 -5.60 27.12 -7.13
N LYS A 121 -5.52 27.59 -8.38
CA LYS A 121 -5.83 26.75 -9.55
C LYS A 121 -4.83 25.60 -9.67
N SER A 122 -3.56 25.84 -9.38
CA SER A 122 -2.53 24.78 -9.31
C SER A 122 -2.72 23.87 -8.09
N SER A 123 -3.10 24.42 -6.93
CA SER A 123 -3.32 23.62 -5.70
C SER A 123 -4.58 22.78 -5.78
N LYS A 124 -5.65 23.27 -6.40
CA LYS A 124 -6.88 22.50 -6.61
C LYS A 124 -6.66 21.29 -7.52
N LEU A 125 -5.92 21.46 -8.63
CA LEU A 125 -5.56 20.35 -9.52
C LEU A 125 -4.72 19.26 -8.79
N ILE A 126 -3.79 19.69 -7.92
CA ILE A 126 -3.00 18.76 -7.12
C ILE A 126 -3.87 18.04 -6.08
N TYR A 127 -4.82 18.74 -5.47
CA TYR A 127 -5.77 18.16 -4.50
C TYR A 127 -6.63 17.08 -5.15
N GLU A 128 -7.27 17.40 -6.28
CA GLU A 128 -8.07 16.45 -7.06
C GLU A 128 -7.24 15.26 -7.53
N GLU A 129 -5.98 15.47 -7.94
CA GLU A 129 -5.07 14.40 -8.33
C GLU A 129 -4.70 13.50 -7.13
N ILE A 130 -4.45 14.06 -5.96
CA ILE A 130 -4.16 13.30 -4.75
C ILE A 130 -5.40 12.52 -4.31
N LEU A 131 -6.58 13.14 -4.26
CA LEU A 131 -7.82 12.47 -3.91
C LEU A 131 -8.13 11.31 -4.86
N SER A 132 -8.00 11.54 -6.17
CA SER A 132 -8.25 10.48 -7.16
C SER A 132 -7.36 9.26 -7.00
N GLN A 133 -6.19 9.42 -6.37
CA GLN A 133 -5.23 8.33 -6.16
C GLN A 133 -5.25 7.74 -4.74
N ILE A 134 -6.02 8.32 -3.82
CA ILE A 134 -5.99 7.93 -2.40
C ILE A 134 -6.38 6.46 -2.20
N PHE A 135 -7.41 5.98 -2.91
CA PHE A 135 -7.84 4.60 -2.82
C PHE A 135 -6.79 3.62 -3.34
N TYR A 136 -6.17 3.93 -4.49
CA TYR A 136 -5.10 3.10 -5.03
C TYR A 136 -3.87 3.08 -4.11
N ASN A 137 -3.44 4.24 -3.62
CA ASN A 137 -2.29 4.33 -2.72
C ASN A 137 -2.55 3.61 -1.39
N SER A 138 -3.74 3.75 -0.82
CA SER A 138 -4.11 3.04 0.42
C SER A 138 -4.15 1.54 0.20
N THR A 139 -4.73 1.08 -0.92
CA THR A 139 -4.78 -0.35 -1.27
C THR A 139 -3.37 -0.90 -1.40
N ARG A 140 -2.49 -0.23 -2.10
CA ARG A 140 -1.11 -0.63 -2.32
C ARG A 140 -0.31 -0.72 -1.03
N ILE A 141 -0.40 0.30 -0.17
CA ILE A 141 0.45 0.42 1.03
C ILE A 141 -0.10 -0.40 2.20
N ILE A 142 -1.42 -0.49 2.36
CA ILE A 142 -2.04 -1.12 3.52
C ILE A 142 -2.58 -2.52 3.18
N TYR A 143 -3.53 -2.60 2.26
CA TYR A 143 -4.24 -3.87 1.99
C TYR A 143 -3.36 -4.91 1.33
N THR A 144 -2.58 -4.52 0.31
CA THR A 144 -1.71 -5.46 -0.40
C THR A 144 -0.53 -5.90 0.46
N VAL A 145 0.07 -4.98 1.23
CA VAL A 145 1.13 -5.34 2.20
C VAL A 145 0.58 -6.32 3.25
N THR A 146 -0.59 -6.04 3.82
CA THR A 146 -1.25 -6.93 4.78
C THR A 146 -1.56 -8.30 4.17
N PHE A 147 -2.03 -8.35 2.93
CA PHE A 147 -2.28 -9.59 2.20
C PHE A 147 -1.01 -10.43 2.06
N PHE A 148 0.08 -9.84 1.58
CA PHE A 148 1.36 -10.57 1.42
C PHE A 148 1.99 -10.96 2.76
N PHE A 149 1.81 -10.16 3.79
CA PHE A 149 2.20 -10.54 5.14
C PHE A 149 1.47 -11.80 5.62
N LEU A 150 0.17 -11.90 5.39
CA LEU A 150 -0.62 -13.06 5.81
C LEU A 150 -0.29 -14.31 5.01
N MET A 151 -0.05 -14.16 3.70
CA MET A 151 0.22 -15.29 2.80
C MET A 151 1.66 -15.79 2.88
N LEU A 152 2.64 -14.90 2.98
CA LEU A 152 4.06 -15.19 2.84
C LEU A 152 4.91 -14.72 4.04
N GLY A 153 4.27 -14.17 5.07
CA GLY A 153 4.95 -13.62 6.23
C GLY A 153 5.62 -12.27 5.98
N PRO A 154 6.41 -11.76 6.96
CA PRO A 154 7.06 -10.45 6.87
C PRO A 154 8.00 -10.29 5.69
N ALA A 155 8.72 -11.36 5.36
CA ALA A 155 9.60 -11.37 4.20
C ALA A 155 8.84 -11.20 2.88
N GLY A 156 7.61 -11.77 2.79
CA GLY A 156 6.74 -11.60 1.63
C GLY A 156 6.24 -10.16 1.49
N ALA A 157 5.81 -9.54 2.59
CA ALA A 157 5.41 -8.15 2.61
C ALA A 157 6.55 -7.21 2.16
N LEU A 158 7.77 -7.43 2.66
CA LEU A 158 8.93 -6.65 2.27
C LEU A 158 9.30 -6.86 0.79
N SER A 159 9.24 -8.10 0.29
CA SER A 159 9.52 -8.40 -1.12
C SER A 159 8.54 -7.71 -2.06
N TYR A 160 7.24 -7.73 -1.73
CA TYR A 160 6.23 -6.97 -2.47
C TYR A 160 6.57 -5.48 -2.48
N LEU A 161 6.90 -4.91 -1.32
CA LEU A 161 7.20 -3.49 -1.17
C LEU A 161 8.39 -3.04 -2.02
N ILE A 162 9.40 -3.88 -2.17
CA ILE A 162 10.55 -3.61 -3.05
C ILE A 162 10.11 -3.57 -4.51
N VAL A 163 9.31 -4.55 -4.97
CA VAL A 163 8.81 -4.57 -6.35
C VAL A 163 7.93 -3.35 -6.62
N ASP A 164 7.09 -2.97 -5.66
CA ASP A 164 6.28 -1.76 -5.72
C ASP A 164 7.13 -0.50 -5.82
N SER A 165 8.17 -0.37 -5.00
CA SER A 165 9.10 0.78 -5.00
C SER A 165 9.83 0.96 -6.32
N TYR A 166 10.11 -0.09 -7.06
CA TYR A 166 10.71 -0.02 -8.40
C TYR A 166 9.88 0.80 -9.41
N ILE A 167 8.57 0.82 -9.23
CA ILE A 167 7.65 1.48 -10.14
C ILE A 167 7.21 2.84 -9.62
N ASN A 168 6.87 2.91 -8.35
CA ASN A 168 6.15 4.02 -7.73
C ASN A 168 7.06 4.99 -6.97
N GLU A 169 8.31 4.62 -6.69
CA GLU A 169 9.28 5.50 -6.04
C GLU A 169 10.40 5.91 -7.00
N SER A 170 10.89 7.14 -6.83
CA SER A 170 12.02 7.67 -7.63
C SER A 170 13.39 7.16 -7.16
N THR A 171 13.41 6.35 -6.11
CA THR A 171 14.64 5.87 -5.46
C THR A 171 15.46 4.97 -6.38
N PHE A 172 14.79 4.17 -7.22
CA PHE A 172 15.43 3.23 -8.13
C PHE A 172 15.45 3.76 -9.57
N LYS A 173 16.65 3.86 -10.16
CA LYS A 173 16.83 4.22 -11.56
C LYS A 173 16.67 2.99 -12.45
N ILE A 174 15.48 2.79 -13.01
CA ILE A 174 15.14 1.64 -13.85
C ILE A 174 14.82 2.12 -15.26
N ASP A 175 15.31 1.39 -16.25
CA ASP A 175 15.05 1.67 -17.67
C ASP A 175 13.56 1.43 -18.02
N THR A 176 13.09 2.10 -19.06
CA THR A 176 11.68 2.08 -19.48
C THR A 176 11.19 0.69 -19.87
N LYS A 177 12.06 -0.14 -20.48
CA LYS A 177 11.73 -1.51 -20.89
C LYS A 177 11.49 -2.41 -19.67
N SER A 178 12.40 -2.40 -18.72
CA SER A 178 12.28 -3.16 -17.45
C SER A 178 11.09 -2.67 -16.65
N LYS A 179 10.85 -1.35 -16.61
CA LYS A 179 9.69 -0.77 -15.93
C LYS A 179 8.35 -1.26 -16.51
N LYS A 180 8.25 -1.44 -17.84
CA LYS A 180 7.04 -2.01 -18.48
C LYS A 180 6.81 -3.47 -18.06
N ILE A 181 7.86 -4.28 -18.00
CA ILE A 181 7.78 -5.69 -17.58
C ILE A 181 7.36 -5.75 -16.09
N LEU A 182 7.99 -4.94 -15.23
CA LEU A 182 7.66 -4.86 -13.81
C LEU A 182 6.20 -4.45 -13.58
N LYS A 183 5.67 -3.48 -14.33
CA LYS A 183 4.25 -3.09 -14.27
C LYS A 183 3.32 -4.26 -14.57
N ASN A 184 3.62 -5.06 -15.60
CA ASN A 184 2.79 -6.22 -15.93
C ASN A 184 2.78 -7.23 -14.79
N ILE A 185 3.94 -7.50 -14.18
CA ILE A 185 4.07 -8.44 -13.07
C ILE A 185 3.38 -7.90 -11.81
N LEU A 186 3.60 -6.63 -11.49
CA LEU A 186 2.93 -5.99 -10.35
C LEU A 186 1.42 -6.02 -10.53
N GLY A 187 0.93 -5.77 -11.76
CA GLY A 187 -0.50 -5.87 -12.06
C GLY A 187 -1.09 -7.27 -11.78
N VAL A 188 -0.33 -8.34 -12.05
CA VAL A 188 -0.75 -9.72 -11.71
C VAL A 188 -0.70 -9.94 -10.20
N ILE A 189 0.36 -9.47 -9.54
CA ILE A 189 0.56 -9.63 -8.10
C ILE A 189 -0.54 -8.89 -7.31
N GLU A 190 -0.89 -7.69 -7.71
CA GLU A 190 -1.90 -6.85 -7.04
C GLU A 190 -3.34 -7.23 -7.38
N PHE A 191 -3.57 -8.05 -8.41
CA PHE A 191 -4.91 -8.36 -8.87
C PHE A 191 -5.81 -8.91 -7.75
N ILE A 192 -5.36 -9.94 -7.03
CA ILE A 192 -6.15 -10.56 -5.95
C ILE A 192 -6.41 -9.58 -4.80
N PRO A 193 -5.41 -8.91 -4.21
CA PRO A 193 -5.65 -7.91 -3.17
C PRO A 193 -6.63 -6.81 -3.57
N ILE A 194 -6.55 -6.31 -4.80
CA ILE A 194 -7.45 -5.27 -5.30
C ILE A 194 -8.89 -5.78 -5.43
N GLN A 195 -9.10 -6.99 -5.96
CA GLN A 195 -10.45 -7.59 -6.02
C GLN A 195 -11.06 -7.74 -4.63
N LEU A 196 -10.26 -8.19 -3.65
CA LEU A 196 -10.69 -8.33 -2.26
C LEU A 196 -11.00 -6.96 -1.63
N THR A 197 -10.22 -5.92 -1.97
CA THR A 197 -10.47 -4.55 -1.49
C THR A 197 -11.77 -3.99 -2.09
N VAL A 198 -12.03 -4.16 -3.38
CA VAL A 198 -13.29 -3.78 -4.01
C VAL A 198 -14.47 -4.50 -3.37
N LEU A 199 -14.33 -5.80 -3.09
CA LEU A 199 -15.35 -6.57 -2.37
C LEU A 199 -15.56 -6.00 -0.96
N SER A 200 -14.52 -5.61 -0.25
CA SER A 200 -14.66 -4.99 1.07
C SER A 200 -15.38 -3.64 1.01
N PHE A 201 -15.13 -2.83 -0.02
CA PHE A 201 -15.90 -1.60 -0.26
C PHE A 201 -17.38 -1.91 -0.48
N ALA A 202 -17.69 -2.93 -1.28
CA ALA A 202 -19.06 -3.35 -1.52
C ALA A 202 -19.79 -3.86 -0.25
N LEU A 203 -19.05 -4.44 0.70
CA LEU A 203 -19.61 -4.91 1.98
C LEU A 203 -19.89 -3.79 2.99
N VAL A 204 -19.11 -2.70 2.95
CA VAL A 204 -19.20 -1.63 3.97
C VAL A 204 -19.89 -0.37 3.47
N SER A 205 -20.12 -0.28 2.18
CA SER A 205 -20.74 0.86 1.49
C SER A 205 -21.92 0.40 0.61
N ASP A 206 -22.18 1.09 -0.49
CA ASP A 206 -23.24 0.71 -1.41
C ASP A 206 -22.80 -0.36 -2.42
N PHE A 207 -23.40 -1.54 -2.30
CA PHE A 207 -23.09 -2.70 -3.15
C PHE A 207 -23.44 -2.44 -4.62
N GLU A 208 -24.58 -1.76 -4.89
CA GLU A 208 -25.05 -1.55 -6.26
C GLU A 208 -24.10 -0.63 -7.04
N ILE A 209 -23.63 0.43 -6.38
CA ILE A 209 -22.65 1.35 -6.98
C ILE A 209 -21.32 0.63 -7.21
N CYS A 210 -20.83 -0.15 -6.27
CA CYS A 210 -19.62 -0.92 -6.47
C CYS A 210 -19.72 -1.83 -7.69
N VAL A 211 -20.84 -2.55 -7.85
CA VAL A 211 -21.07 -3.43 -9.01
C VAL A 211 -21.18 -2.65 -10.30
N LYS A 212 -21.88 -1.53 -10.30
CA LYS A 212 -22.02 -0.64 -11.47
C LYS A 212 -20.66 -0.08 -11.89
N SER A 213 -19.88 0.43 -10.93
CA SER A 213 -18.55 0.97 -11.16
C SER A 213 -17.57 -0.09 -11.65
N TYR A 214 -17.62 -1.29 -11.07
CA TYR A 214 -16.84 -2.43 -11.50
C TYR A 214 -17.14 -2.79 -12.99
N LYS A 215 -18.40 -2.89 -13.36
CA LYS A 215 -18.83 -3.21 -14.72
C LYS A 215 -18.53 -2.10 -15.74
N SER A 216 -18.57 -0.85 -15.32
CA SER A 216 -18.28 0.30 -16.18
C SER A 216 -16.79 0.55 -16.39
N THR A 217 -15.91 -0.02 -15.54
CA THR A 217 -14.47 0.12 -15.69
C THR A 217 -14.01 -0.60 -16.95
N LYS A 218 -13.50 0.17 -17.91
CA LYS A 218 -13.01 -0.35 -19.18
C LYS A 218 -11.69 -1.09 -18.97
N ASN A 219 -11.49 -2.16 -19.73
CA ASN A 219 -10.20 -2.83 -19.83
C ASN A 219 -9.18 -1.87 -20.46
N GLU A 220 -8.29 -1.33 -19.64
CA GLU A 220 -7.15 -0.56 -20.09
C GLU A 220 -6.01 -1.49 -20.53
N GLU A 221 -5.02 -0.93 -21.25
CA GLU A 221 -3.84 -1.68 -21.65
C GLU A 221 -3.05 -2.16 -20.42
N GLY A 222 -3.22 -3.44 -20.06
CA GLY A 222 -2.48 -4.13 -19.01
C GLY A 222 -3.16 -4.10 -17.63
N LEU A 223 -2.99 -5.20 -16.90
CA LEU A 223 -3.58 -5.42 -15.57
C LEU A 223 -3.21 -4.33 -14.54
N TYR A 224 -2.01 -3.78 -14.63
CA TYR A 224 -1.57 -2.72 -13.71
C TYR A 224 -2.44 -1.47 -13.82
N ASN A 225 -2.69 -1.00 -15.05
CA ASN A 225 -3.54 0.17 -15.27
C ASN A 225 -4.99 -0.16 -14.94
N TYR A 226 -5.48 -1.33 -15.35
CA TYR A 226 -6.82 -1.79 -15.00
C TYR A 226 -7.06 -1.80 -13.49
N ASN A 227 -6.15 -2.39 -12.72
CA ASN A 227 -6.23 -2.46 -11.27
C ASN A 227 -6.32 -1.07 -10.63
N ARG A 228 -5.47 -0.15 -11.09
CA ARG A 228 -5.46 1.23 -10.61
C ARG A 228 -6.77 1.95 -10.92
N THR A 229 -7.22 1.87 -12.18
CA THR A 229 -8.46 2.52 -12.61
C THR A 229 -9.68 1.92 -11.90
N LEU A 230 -9.70 0.60 -11.72
CA LEU A 230 -10.80 -0.08 -11.04
C LEU A 230 -10.98 0.42 -9.60
N ILE A 231 -9.92 0.37 -8.78
CA ILE A 231 -10.03 0.75 -7.37
C ILE A 231 -10.32 2.24 -7.20
N THR A 232 -9.77 3.08 -8.08
CA THR A 232 -10.02 4.53 -8.08
C THR A 232 -11.46 4.83 -8.48
N ASN A 233 -11.97 4.23 -9.54
CA ASN A 233 -13.34 4.47 -10.01
C ASN A 233 -14.38 4.00 -8.99
N VAL A 234 -14.19 2.81 -8.41
CA VAL A 234 -15.10 2.29 -7.39
C VAL A 234 -15.10 3.21 -6.17
N GLY A 235 -13.90 3.57 -5.68
CA GLY A 235 -13.77 4.43 -4.51
C GLY A 235 -14.37 5.81 -4.72
N ASN A 236 -14.05 6.48 -5.84
CA ASN A 236 -14.55 7.83 -6.11
C ASN A 236 -16.08 7.85 -6.30
N ASN A 237 -16.66 6.89 -7.02
CA ASN A 237 -18.12 6.82 -7.18
C ASN A 237 -18.84 6.60 -5.85
N LEU A 238 -18.23 5.90 -4.89
CA LEU A 238 -18.80 5.75 -3.55
C LEU A 238 -18.73 7.05 -2.75
N VAL A 239 -17.66 7.83 -2.90
CA VAL A 239 -17.53 9.14 -2.27
C VAL A 239 -18.54 10.11 -2.85
N ASP A 240 -18.64 10.21 -4.19
CA ASP A 240 -19.57 11.12 -4.88
C ASP A 240 -21.01 10.91 -4.40
N GLN A 241 -21.45 9.64 -4.30
CA GLN A 241 -22.78 9.33 -3.79
C GLN A 241 -22.93 9.65 -2.30
N SER A 242 -21.90 9.41 -1.50
CA SER A 242 -21.96 9.71 -0.06
C SER A 242 -22.09 11.21 0.18
N ILE A 243 -21.42 12.03 -0.62
CA ILE A 243 -21.52 13.50 -0.57
C ILE A 243 -22.90 13.98 -1.02
N GLU A 244 -23.49 13.37 -2.07
CA GLU A 244 -24.85 13.70 -2.52
C GLU A 244 -25.88 13.44 -1.41
N ASN A 245 -25.69 12.39 -0.62
CA ASN A 245 -26.61 11.99 0.46
C ASN A 245 -26.38 12.75 1.77
N LEU A 246 -25.15 13.20 2.05
CA LEU A 246 -24.72 13.82 3.30
C LEU A 246 -24.27 15.27 3.05
N SER A 247 -25.20 16.19 2.96
CA SER A 247 -24.97 17.61 2.58
C SER A 247 -24.06 18.43 3.54
N GLN A 248 -23.41 17.84 4.54
CA GLN A 248 -22.61 18.56 5.56
C GLN A 248 -21.29 17.87 5.97
N GLU A 249 -20.91 16.72 5.43
CA GLU A 249 -19.62 16.10 5.75
C GLU A 249 -18.51 16.63 4.82
N ASN A 250 -17.31 16.81 5.37
CA ASN A 250 -16.13 17.13 4.58
C ASN A 250 -15.80 15.96 3.65
N GLU A 251 -15.48 16.23 2.40
CA GLU A 251 -15.12 15.23 1.40
C GLU A 251 -14.04 14.27 1.92
N LEU A 252 -13.00 14.81 2.57
CA LEU A 252 -11.90 14.04 3.11
C LEU A 252 -12.33 13.04 4.20
N ASP A 253 -13.31 13.42 5.04
CA ASP A 253 -13.83 12.54 6.07
C ASP A 253 -14.58 11.35 5.49
N VAL A 254 -15.28 11.54 4.37
CA VAL A 254 -15.93 10.45 3.63
C VAL A 254 -14.89 9.46 3.12
N TYR A 255 -13.76 9.92 2.51
CA TYR A 255 -12.66 9.06 2.10
C TYR A 255 -12.09 8.25 3.28
N LYS A 256 -11.81 8.91 4.41
CA LYS A 256 -11.30 8.27 5.64
C LYS A 256 -12.26 7.22 6.15
N ASN A 257 -13.55 7.52 6.18
CA ASN A 257 -14.61 6.62 6.67
C ASN A 257 -14.71 5.35 5.80
N ILE A 258 -14.74 5.47 4.48
CA ILE A 258 -14.79 4.32 3.58
C ILE A 258 -13.56 3.44 3.77
N LEU A 259 -12.36 4.02 3.79
CA LEU A 259 -11.11 3.29 3.96
C LEU A 259 -11.02 2.59 5.31
N SER A 260 -11.33 3.27 6.41
CA SER A 260 -11.25 2.69 7.76
C SER A 260 -12.26 1.55 7.94
N ARG A 261 -13.51 1.73 7.51
CA ARG A 261 -14.55 0.70 7.59
C ARG A 261 -14.20 -0.53 6.74
N SER A 262 -13.72 -0.33 5.52
CA SER A 262 -13.31 -1.43 4.66
C SER A 262 -12.10 -2.18 5.21
N PHE A 263 -11.16 -1.48 5.85
CA PHE A 263 -10.03 -2.13 6.51
C PHE A 263 -10.47 -2.94 7.74
N LEU A 264 -11.42 -2.43 8.52
CA LEU A 264 -12.04 -3.19 9.62
C LEU A 264 -12.75 -4.45 9.12
N ALA A 265 -13.45 -4.38 7.98
CA ALA A 265 -14.05 -5.56 7.35
C ALA A 265 -12.97 -6.58 6.94
N TRP A 266 -11.85 -6.15 6.38
CA TRP A 266 -10.70 -6.99 6.08
C TRP A 266 -10.16 -7.70 7.34
N LEU A 267 -9.91 -6.94 8.41
CA LEU A 267 -9.45 -7.50 9.68
C LEU A 267 -10.43 -8.51 10.25
N SER A 268 -11.74 -8.25 10.15
CA SER A 268 -12.78 -9.18 10.61
C SER A 268 -12.74 -10.50 9.86
N VAL A 269 -12.60 -10.45 8.54
CA VAL A 269 -12.45 -11.65 7.69
C VAL A 269 -11.19 -12.43 8.05
N ILE A 270 -10.06 -11.74 8.25
CA ILE A 270 -8.80 -12.35 8.67
C ILE A 270 -8.96 -13.06 10.03
N VAL A 271 -9.58 -12.40 10.99
CA VAL A 271 -9.85 -12.98 12.32
C VAL A 271 -10.71 -14.26 12.20
N LEU A 272 -11.75 -14.24 11.36
CA LEU A 272 -12.57 -15.42 11.11
C LEU A 272 -11.77 -16.58 10.50
N PHE A 273 -10.88 -16.30 9.54
CA PHE A 273 -10.01 -17.33 8.95
C PHE A 273 -9.03 -17.91 9.97
N ILE A 274 -8.53 -17.09 10.90
CA ILE A 274 -7.63 -17.55 11.97
C ILE A 274 -8.39 -18.47 12.92
N PHE A 275 -9.57 -18.07 13.40
CA PHE A 275 -10.41 -18.89 14.27
C PHE A 275 -10.90 -20.16 13.56
N GLY A 276 -11.10 -20.10 12.24
CA GLY A 276 -11.44 -21.26 11.39
C GLY A 276 -10.28 -22.23 11.14
N GLY A 277 -9.07 -21.91 11.62
CA GLY A 277 -7.90 -22.81 11.48
C GLY A 277 -7.22 -22.77 10.10
N PHE A 278 -7.53 -21.79 9.25
CA PHE A 278 -6.95 -21.70 7.89
C PHE A 278 -5.50 -21.20 7.87
N PHE A 279 -5.02 -20.61 8.96
CA PHE A 279 -3.65 -20.09 9.13
C PHE A 279 -2.96 -20.72 10.35
N ILE A 280 -3.02 -22.04 10.49
CA ILE A 280 -2.31 -22.77 11.54
C ILE A 280 -0.88 -23.09 11.12
#